data_200bf64062c6ee56d45242db537bc8d3
#
_entry.id   200bf64062c6ee56d45242db537bc8d3
#
_cell.length_a   1.000
_cell.length_b   1.000
_cell.length_c   1.000
_cell.angle_alpha   90.00
_cell.angle_beta   90.00
_cell.angle_gamma   90.00
#
_symmetry.space_group_name_H-M   'P 1'
#
loop_
_entity.id
_entity.type
_entity.pdbx_description
1 polymer ?
#
loop_
_entity_poly.entity_id
_entity_poly.type
_entity_poly.pdbx_seq_one_letter_code
_entity_poly.pdbx_strand_id
1 'polypeptide(L)'
;GNKQADELGFYEADLEEQKRYLDSYREFISQMQDRSKAMENVISEGNHYLTDNIRKTCHDFSAVAKASVTVDNCFGIKALAEYQYGIFFAISFQGVLTWYLLFYERNRKLFILIKGCKNGHHVTAYSKLFLLLSGGVLYTLLQETSVVLFLKWMYGYGNMNRHVQSVSLFRNCPYVLSVGQAIGLLIFLRVGLSLLTGSVLFMAGMLVKSETGAFIVMMLPMICEYAAYHFIVVTGTLRVCKIINPFFYWDMRQALGSYVNFNFWGHAIGKNEVAVSVFLIIYVVCCASG
;
A
#
# COMPACT_ATOMS: atom_id res chain seq x y z
N GLY A 1 10.16 35.41 21.77
CA GLY A 1 10.81 35.86 20.51
C GLY A 1 11.52 34.74 19.77
N ASN A 2 12.26 33.84 20.47
CA ASN A 2 13.08 32.82 19.80
C ASN A 2 12.27 31.72 19.10
N LYS A 3 11.16 31.21 19.67
CA LYS A 3 10.39 30.13 19.04
C LYS A 3 9.79 30.50 17.68
N GLN A 4 9.26 31.71 17.54
CA GLN A 4 8.70 32.16 16.25
C GLN A 4 9.78 32.39 15.19
N ALA A 5 10.98 32.83 15.59
CA ALA A 5 12.12 32.97 14.68
C ALA A 5 12.64 31.61 14.20
N ASP A 6 12.69 30.61 15.10
CA ASP A 6 13.11 29.24 14.78
C ASP A 6 12.07 28.55 13.85
N GLU A 7 10.78 28.77 14.10
CA GLU A 7 9.71 28.24 13.20
C GLU A 7 9.77 28.89 11.80
N LEU A 8 9.97 30.19 11.71
CA LEU A 8 10.12 30.89 10.42
C LEU A 8 11.34 30.38 9.66
N GLY A 9 12.49 30.22 10.32
CA GLY A 9 13.70 29.68 9.71
C GLY A 9 13.51 28.24 9.19
N PHE A 10 12.74 27.43 9.88
CA PHE A 10 12.41 26.08 9.44
C PHE A 10 11.52 26.08 8.18
N TYR A 11 10.52 26.96 8.10
CA TYR A 11 9.67 27.11 6.90
C TYR A 11 10.44 27.64 5.71
N GLU A 12 11.34 28.59 5.91
CA GLU A 12 12.19 29.13 4.83
C GLU A 12 13.12 28.03 4.28
N ALA A 13 13.75 27.24 5.15
CA ALA A 13 14.61 26.13 4.74
C ALA A 13 13.84 25.05 3.93
N ASP A 14 12.61 24.69 4.34
CA ASP A 14 11.80 23.72 3.61
C ASP A 14 11.36 24.27 2.23
N LEU A 15 11.01 25.56 2.15
CA LEU A 15 10.66 26.20 0.87
C LEU A 15 11.85 26.26 -0.11
N GLU A 16 13.05 26.54 0.39
CA GLU A 16 14.26 26.53 -0.42
C GLU A 16 14.62 25.10 -0.88
N GLU A 17 14.45 24.11 -0.03
CA GLU A 17 14.63 22.69 -0.39
C GLU A 17 13.64 22.28 -1.48
N GLN A 18 12.38 22.64 -1.32
CA GLN A 18 11.34 22.37 -2.33
C GLN A 18 11.64 23.05 -3.66
N LYS A 19 12.07 24.30 -3.65
CA LYS A 19 12.43 25.03 -4.85
C LYS A 19 13.60 24.34 -5.59
N ARG A 20 14.68 24.02 -4.87
CA ARG A 20 15.81 23.25 -5.43
C ARG A 20 15.37 21.89 -5.99
N TYR A 21 14.49 21.22 -5.28
CA TYR A 21 13.92 19.94 -5.74
C TYR A 21 13.15 20.14 -7.07
N LEU A 22 12.28 21.13 -7.19
CA LEU A 22 11.49 21.35 -8.39
C LEU A 22 12.34 21.71 -9.60
N ASP A 23 13.40 22.51 -9.42
CA ASP A 23 14.36 22.83 -10.47
C ASP A 23 15.07 21.54 -10.94
N SER A 24 15.55 20.72 -10.00
CA SER A 24 16.19 19.44 -10.32
C SER A 24 15.23 18.39 -10.90
N TYR A 25 13.95 18.47 -10.59
CA TYR A 25 12.93 17.55 -11.09
C TYR A 25 12.68 17.71 -12.59
N ARG A 26 12.60 18.95 -13.08
CA ARG A 26 12.44 19.24 -14.51
C ARG A 26 13.63 18.70 -15.32
N GLU A 27 14.84 18.92 -14.83
CA GLU A 27 16.05 18.38 -15.43
C GLU A 27 16.06 16.84 -15.39
N PHE A 28 15.70 16.24 -14.28
CA PHE A 28 15.58 14.77 -14.15
C PHE A 28 14.64 14.15 -15.18
N ILE A 29 13.45 14.73 -15.39
CA ILE A 29 12.48 14.22 -16.36
C ILE A 29 12.98 14.37 -17.79
N SER A 30 13.60 15.50 -18.15
CA SER A 30 14.18 15.70 -19.50
C SER A 30 15.31 14.71 -19.75
N GLN A 31 16.25 14.55 -18.82
CA GLN A 31 17.34 13.57 -18.93
C GLN A 31 16.84 12.13 -19.03
N MET A 32 15.79 11.80 -18.31
CA MET A 32 15.19 10.47 -18.34
C MET A 32 14.60 10.15 -19.71
N GLN A 33 13.90 11.10 -20.33
CA GLN A 33 13.36 10.96 -21.68
C GLN A 33 14.47 10.82 -22.73
N ASP A 34 15.51 11.64 -22.66
CA ASP A 34 16.61 11.64 -23.61
C ASP A 34 17.43 10.35 -23.51
N ARG A 35 17.74 9.90 -22.29
CA ARG A 35 18.44 8.63 -22.05
C ARG A 35 17.62 7.43 -22.52
N SER A 36 16.31 7.45 -22.29
CA SER A 36 15.44 6.35 -22.70
C SER A 36 15.36 6.25 -24.22
N LYS A 37 15.25 7.37 -24.95
CA LYS A 37 15.30 7.40 -26.41
C LYS A 37 16.65 6.95 -26.96
N ALA A 38 17.76 7.37 -26.34
CA ALA A 38 19.09 6.95 -26.73
C ALA A 38 19.29 5.43 -26.51
N MET A 39 18.80 4.89 -25.41
CA MET A 39 18.86 3.45 -25.12
C MET A 39 17.98 2.62 -26.05
N GLU A 40 16.80 3.09 -26.44
CA GLU A 40 15.93 2.38 -27.40
C GLU A 40 16.64 2.13 -28.72
N ASN A 41 17.44 3.08 -29.18
CA ASN A 41 18.22 2.94 -30.42
C ASN A 41 19.42 1.99 -30.31
N VAL A 42 19.99 1.81 -29.11
CA VAL A 42 21.18 0.97 -28.88
C VAL A 42 20.83 -0.51 -28.62
N ILE A 43 19.66 -0.79 -28.05
CA ILE A 43 19.29 -2.13 -27.54
C ILE A 43 18.43 -2.91 -28.56
N SER A 44 18.26 -2.44 -29.76
CA SER A 44 17.35 -3.01 -30.76
C SER A 44 17.59 -4.48 -31.13
N GLU A 45 18.72 -5.11 -30.74
CA GLU A 45 19.04 -6.47 -31.10
C GLU A 45 19.36 -7.33 -29.86
N GLY A 46 18.42 -8.11 -29.38
CA GLY A 46 18.68 -9.29 -28.55
C GLY A 46 17.99 -9.45 -27.19
N ASN A 47 17.50 -8.40 -26.54
CA ASN A 47 16.83 -8.56 -25.24
C ASN A 47 15.43 -7.92 -25.23
N HIS A 48 14.44 -8.73 -25.55
CA HIS A 48 13.03 -8.32 -25.67
C HIS A 48 12.51 -7.59 -24.43
N TYR A 49 12.85 -8.09 -23.23
CA TYR A 49 12.44 -7.46 -21.99
C TYR A 49 13.04 -6.07 -21.79
N LEU A 50 14.32 -5.88 -22.12
CA LEU A 50 15.01 -4.62 -21.89
C LEU A 50 14.41 -3.52 -22.78
N THR A 51 14.14 -3.83 -24.04
CA THR A 51 13.49 -2.92 -25.00
C THR A 51 12.07 -2.55 -24.55
N ASP A 52 11.29 -3.56 -24.13
CA ASP A 52 9.91 -3.35 -23.66
C ASP A 52 9.89 -2.53 -22.36
N ASN A 53 10.81 -2.78 -21.43
CA ASN A 53 10.94 -2.02 -20.18
C ASN A 53 11.30 -0.55 -20.43
N ILE A 54 12.19 -0.26 -21.36
CA ILE A 54 12.56 1.12 -21.74
C ILE A 54 11.36 1.81 -22.38
N ARG A 55 10.68 1.17 -23.32
CA ARG A 55 9.49 1.69 -23.97
C ARG A 55 8.37 1.98 -22.97
N LYS A 56 8.09 1.04 -22.07
CA LYS A 56 7.10 1.24 -21.00
C LYS A 56 7.49 2.40 -20.09
N THR A 57 8.75 2.50 -19.70
CA THR A 57 9.24 3.60 -18.85
C THR A 57 9.09 4.95 -19.57
N CYS A 58 9.47 5.06 -20.83
CA CYS A 58 9.25 6.26 -21.63
C CYS A 58 7.77 6.65 -21.70
N HIS A 59 6.91 5.69 -21.96
CA HIS A 59 5.47 5.91 -22.05
C HIS A 59 4.90 6.41 -20.71
N ASP A 60 5.19 5.73 -19.60
CA ASP A 60 4.67 6.04 -18.27
C ASP A 60 5.10 7.42 -17.79
N PHE A 61 6.36 7.82 -18.05
CA PHE A 61 6.86 9.14 -17.67
C PHE A 61 6.56 10.26 -18.68
N SER A 62 6.14 9.95 -19.89
CA SER A 62 5.76 10.96 -20.89
C SER A 62 4.56 11.80 -20.46
N ALA A 63 3.59 11.18 -19.78
CA ALA A 63 2.43 11.87 -19.24
C ALA A 63 2.82 12.78 -18.06
N VAL A 64 3.73 12.30 -17.21
CA VAL A 64 4.21 13.01 -16.02
C VAL A 64 5.07 14.22 -16.39
N ALA A 65 5.79 14.18 -17.51
CA ALA A 65 6.60 15.30 -18.00
C ALA A 65 5.78 16.57 -18.27
N LYS A 66 4.49 16.42 -18.53
CA LYS A 66 3.56 17.55 -18.75
C LYS A 66 2.91 18.06 -17.46
N ALA A 67 3.14 17.39 -16.32
CA ALA A 67 2.54 17.75 -15.05
C ALA A 67 3.14 19.06 -14.52
N SER A 68 2.28 19.99 -14.12
CA SER A 68 2.71 21.23 -13.47
C SER A 68 3.10 20.94 -12.02
N VAL A 69 4.37 21.11 -11.68
CA VAL A 69 4.86 21.01 -10.31
C VAL A 69 4.95 22.40 -9.67
N THR A 70 4.44 22.53 -8.45
CA THR A 70 4.34 23.81 -7.74
C THR A 70 4.87 23.67 -6.32
N VAL A 71 5.49 24.77 -5.83
CA VAL A 71 5.89 24.89 -4.42
C VAL A 71 4.66 25.14 -3.56
N ASP A 72 4.49 24.39 -2.51
CA ASP A 72 3.42 24.58 -1.53
C ASP A 72 3.68 23.73 -0.27
N ASN A 73 2.92 23.92 0.79
CA ASN A 73 3.06 23.15 2.02
C ASN A 73 3.00 21.64 1.79
N CYS A 74 4.10 20.93 2.16
CA CYS A 74 4.24 19.48 2.00
C CYS A 74 4.22 18.71 3.32
N PHE A 75 4.20 19.37 4.48
CA PHE A 75 4.37 18.71 5.78
C PHE A 75 3.31 17.64 6.06
N GLY A 76 2.04 17.95 5.85
CA GLY A 76 0.96 17.00 6.09
C GLY A 76 1.06 15.76 5.20
N ILE A 77 1.40 15.93 3.92
CA ILE A 77 1.54 14.79 3.00
C ILE A 77 2.81 13.97 3.29
N LYS A 78 3.93 14.61 3.69
CA LYS A 78 5.13 13.91 4.16
C LYS A 78 4.81 13.10 5.41
N ALA A 79 4.15 13.69 6.41
CA ALA A 79 3.74 13.01 7.63
C ALA A 79 2.78 11.83 7.37
N LEU A 80 1.82 11.99 6.43
CA LEU A 80 0.93 10.91 6.04
C LEU A 80 1.69 9.77 5.34
N ALA A 81 2.65 10.11 4.49
CA ALA A 81 3.48 9.13 3.80
C ALA A 81 4.40 8.34 4.76
N GLU A 82 4.81 8.95 5.86
CA GLU A 82 5.62 8.31 6.91
C GLU A 82 4.78 7.53 7.92
N TYR A 83 3.48 7.75 7.96
CA TYR A 83 2.58 7.06 8.88
C TYR A 83 2.33 5.61 8.44
N GLN A 84 3.03 4.68 9.10
CA GLN A 84 2.96 3.24 8.81
C GLN A 84 2.26 2.44 9.92
N TYR A 85 2.10 3.03 11.12
CA TYR A 85 1.61 2.30 12.29
C TYR A 85 0.14 1.86 12.21
N GLY A 86 -0.65 2.44 11.31
CA GLY A 86 -2.04 2.09 11.09
C GLY A 86 -2.29 0.61 10.82
N ILE A 87 -1.34 -0.06 10.16
CA ILE A 87 -1.44 -1.49 9.84
C ILE A 87 -1.53 -2.37 11.10
N PHE A 88 -0.77 -2.06 12.15
CA PHE A 88 -0.82 -2.82 13.39
C PHE A 88 -2.17 -2.76 14.08
N PHE A 89 -2.79 -1.58 14.07
CA PHE A 89 -4.13 -1.40 14.63
C PHE A 89 -5.18 -2.15 13.79
N ALA A 90 -5.09 -2.08 12.45
CA ALA A 90 -5.99 -2.80 11.57
C ALA A 90 -5.88 -4.32 11.73
N ILE A 91 -4.66 -4.87 11.76
CA ILE A 91 -4.40 -6.30 11.98
C ILE A 91 -4.89 -6.73 13.36
N SER A 92 -4.58 -5.96 14.41
CA SER A 92 -4.99 -6.28 15.79
C SER A 92 -6.51 -6.32 15.91
N PHE A 93 -7.21 -5.33 15.36
CA PHE A 93 -8.68 -5.30 15.35
C PHE A 93 -9.24 -6.53 14.63
N GLN A 94 -8.76 -6.84 13.44
CA GLN A 94 -9.23 -7.99 12.68
C GLN A 94 -8.88 -9.32 13.34
N GLY A 95 -7.72 -9.42 13.96
CA GLY A 95 -7.30 -10.61 14.73
C GLY A 95 -8.23 -10.86 15.90
N VAL A 96 -8.54 -9.83 16.69
CA VAL A 96 -9.49 -9.92 17.82
C VAL A 96 -10.89 -10.28 17.33
N LEU A 97 -11.35 -9.63 16.25
CA LEU A 97 -12.67 -9.89 15.68
C LEU A 97 -12.76 -11.31 15.12
N THR A 98 -11.73 -11.79 14.43
CA THR A 98 -11.66 -13.17 13.92
C THR A 98 -11.68 -14.17 15.07
N TRP A 99 -10.87 -13.94 16.09
CA TRP A 99 -10.85 -14.78 17.29
C TRP A 99 -12.23 -14.84 17.95
N TYR A 100 -12.88 -13.70 18.17
CA TYR A 100 -14.22 -13.63 18.73
C TYR A 100 -15.24 -14.40 17.88
N LEU A 101 -15.30 -14.16 16.58
CA LEU A 101 -16.27 -14.80 15.69
C LEU A 101 -16.09 -16.32 15.58
N LEU A 102 -14.85 -16.82 15.63
CA LEU A 102 -14.59 -18.26 15.49
C LEU A 102 -14.73 -19.03 16.83
N PHE A 103 -14.26 -18.45 17.94
CA PHE A 103 -14.15 -19.18 19.20
C PHE A 103 -15.30 -18.93 20.18
N TYR A 104 -16.01 -17.80 20.08
CA TYR A 104 -17.16 -17.53 20.96
C TYR A 104 -18.23 -18.62 20.93
N GLU A 105 -18.63 -19.06 19.72
CA GLU A 105 -19.62 -20.11 19.56
C GLU A 105 -19.08 -21.50 19.97
N ARG A 106 -17.80 -21.76 19.70
CA ARG A 106 -17.14 -23.02 20.09
C ARG A 106 -17.15 -23.17 21.61
N ASN A 107 -16.81 -22.12 22.34
CA ASN A 107 -16.76 -22.13 23.80
C ASN A 107 -18.15 -22.27 24.43
N ARG A 108 -19.17 -21.73 23.78
CA ARG A 108 -20.57 -21.87 24.24
C ARG A 108 -21.26 -23.15 23.80
N LYS A 109 -20.54 -24.08 23.12
CA LYS A 109 -21.10 -25.34 22.56
C LYS A 109 -22.26 -25.11 21.55
N LEU A 110 -22.48 -23.89 21.12
CA LEU A 110 -23.53 -23.56 20.14
C LEU A 110 -23.28 -24.22 18.77
N PHE A 111 -22.04 -24.58 18.50
CA PHE A 111 -21.62 -25.28 17.30
C PHE A 111 -22.39 -26.63 17.07
N ILE A 112 -22.81 -27.32 18.17
CA ILE A 112 -23.60 -28.57 18.08
C ILE A 112 -24.97 -28.29 17.48
N LEU A 113 -25.61 -27.17 17.88
CA LEU A 113 -26.92 -26.76 17.37
C LEU A 113 -26.85 -26.35 15.89
N ILE A 114 -25.78 -25.62 15.52
CA ILE A 114 -25.56 -25.18 14.13
C ILE A 114 -25.35 -26.36 13.18
N LYS A 115 -24.62 -27.40 13.62
CA LYS A 115 -24.43 -28.64 12.85
C LYS A 115 -25.72 -29.41 12.62
N GLY A 116 -26.72 -29.29 13.48
CA GLY A 116 -28.02 -29.93 13.31
C GLY A 116 -28.90 -29.30 12.24
N CYS A 117 -28.58 -28.08 11.77
CA CYS A 117 -29.36 -27.39 10.74
C CYS A 117 -28.88 -27.77 9.34
N LYS A 118 -29.81 -28.00 8.40
CA LYS A 118 -29.54 -28.51 7.04
C LYS A 118 -28.47 -27.74 6.24
N ASN A 119 -28.30 -26.44 6.44
CA ASN A 119 -27.28 -25.60 5.80
C ASN A 119 -26.55 -24.70 6.81
N GLY A 120 -26.67 -25.00 8.12
CA GLY A 120 -26.21 -24.11 9.19
C GLY A 120 -24.71 -23.81 9.13
N HIS A 121 -23.91 -24.80 8.72
CA HIS A 121 -22.45 -24.66 8.71
C HIS A 121 -21.99 -23.63 7.67
N HIS A 122 -22.44 -23.73 6.44
CA HIS A 122 -22.04 -22.82 5.35
C HIS A 122 -22.58 -21.39 5.55
N VAL A 123 -23.87 -21.28 5.89
CA VAL A 123 -24.48 -19.96 6.15
C VAL A 123 -23.78 -19.22 7.29
N THR A 124 -23.46 -19.94 8.36
CA THR A 124 -22.73 -19.33 9.50
C THR A 124 -21.31 -18.92 9.13
N ALA A 125 -20.58 -19.74 8.36
CA ALA A 125 -19.22 -19.40 7.92
C ALA A 125 -19.23 -18.14 7.04
N TYR A 126 -20.11 -18.07 6.04
CA TYR A 126 -20.24 -16.88 5.19
C TYR A 126 -20.68 -15.63 5.96
N SER A 127 -21.60 -15.78 6.91
CA SER A 127 -22.03 -14.66 7.75
C SER A 127 -20.90 -14.11 8.60
N LYS A 128 -20.07 -14.98 9.17
CA LYS A 128 -18.89 -14.59 9.95
C LYS A 128 -17.83 -13.91 9.09
N LEU A 129 -17.56 -14.48 7.91
CA LEU A 129 -16.63 -13.86 6.95
C LEU A 129 -17.14 -12.48 6.53
N PHE A 130 -18.43 -12.34 6.22
CA PHE A 130 -19.02 -11.06 5.86
C PHE A 130 -18.91 -10.03 7.00
N LEU A 131 -19.20 -10.42 8.24
CA LEU A 131 -19.06 -9.55 9.42
C LEU A 131 -17.61 -9.13 9.65
N LEU A 132 -16.66 -10.06 9.47
CA LEU A 132 -15.24 -9.76 9.61
C LEU A 132 -14.78 -8.75 8.54
N LEU A 133 -15.12 -9.00 7.27
CA LEU A 133 -14.69 -8.15 6.17
C LEU A 133 -15.34 -6.77 6.24
N SER A 134 -16.66 -6.70 6.49
CA SER A 134 -17.36 -5.43 6.63
C SER A 134 -16.88 -4.63 7.86
N GLY A 135 -16.66 -5.29 8.98
CA GLY A 135 -16.09 -4.69 10.18
C GLY A 135 -14.66 -4.18 9.95
N GLY A 136 -13.84 -4.96 9.24
CA GLY A 136 -12.48 -4.56 8.87
C GLY A 136 -12.45 -3.34 7.95
N VAL A 137 -13.31 -3.31 6.93
CA VAL A 137 -13.46 -2.14 6.03
C VAL A 137 -13.88 -0.90 6.81
N LEU A 138 -14.94 -1.02 7.62
CA LEU A 138 -15.44 0.11 8.40
C LEU A 138 -14.38 0.65 9.36
N TYR A 139 -13.70 -0.23 10.08
CA TYR A 139 -12.63 0.16 10.99
C TYR A 139 -11.50 0.88 10.24
N THR A 140 -11.01 0.31 9.13
CA THR A 140 -9.91 0.89 8.34
C THR A 140 -10.31 2.25 7.76
N LEU A 141 -11.53 2.40 7.26
CA LEU A 141 -12.03 3.69 6.76
C LEU A 141 -12.08 4.74 7.87
N LEU A 142 -12.60 4.41 9.04
CA LEU A 142 -12.66 5.32 10.18
C LEU A 142 -11.25 5.71 10.66
N GLN A 143 -10.35 4.74 10.79
CA GLN A 143 -8.97 4.96 11.18
C GLN A 143 -8.24 5.89 10.21
N GLU A 144 -8.25 5.56 8.91
CA GLU A 144 -7.54 6.33 7.89
C GLU A 144 -8.11 7.74 7.72
N THR A 145 -9.44 7.86 7.72
CA THR A 145 -10.10 9.17 7.66
C THR A 145 -9.73 10.03 8.87
N SER A 146 -9.70 9.45 10.07
CA SER A 146 -9.29 10.15 11.28
C SER A 146 -7.85 10.65 11.21
N VAL A 147 -6.92 9.82 10.71
CA VAL A 147 -5.51 10.20 10.53
C VAL A 147 -5.38 11.32 9.50
N VAL A 148 -6.04 11.20 8.35
CA VAL A 148 -6.02 12.23 7.31
C VAL A 148 -6.57 13.56 7.83
N LEU A 149 -7.69 13.56 8.56
CA LEU A 149 -8.28 14.76 9.14
C LEU A 149 -7.37 15.37 10.22
N PHE A 150 -6.79 14.53 11.08
CA PHE A 150 -5.88 14.98 12.12
C PHE A 150 -4.62 15.65 11.54
N LEU A 151 -3.98 15.02 10.54
CA LEU A 151 -2.81 15.57 9.89
C LEU A 151 -3.12 16.83 9.07
N LYS A 152 -4.33 16.90 8.47
CA LYS A 152 -4.81 18.12 7.82
C LYS A 152 -4.96 19.28 8.80
N TRP A 153 -5.47 18.98 9.99
CA TRP A 153 -5.65 19.98 11.06
C TRP A 153 -4.31 20.46 11.62
N MET A 154 -3.36 19.53 11.84
CA MET A 154 -2.06 19.85 12.44
C MET A 154 -1.10 20.56 11.49
N TYR A 155 -0.99 20.09 10.25
CA TYR A 155 0.07 20.48 9.30
C TYR A 155 -0.46 21.10 8.00
N GLY A 156 -1.73 20.84 7.68
CA GLY A 156 -2.28 21.17 6.37
C GLY A 156 -1.69 20.29 5.25
N TYR A 157 -2.35 20.29 4.09
CA TYR A 157 -1.87 19.56 2.90
C TYR A 157 -1.52 20.51 1.74
N GLY A 158 -1.66 21.83 1.94
CA GLY A 158 -1.55 22.79 0.87
C GLY A 158 -2.64 22.61 -0.19
N ASN A 159 -2.33 22.95 -1.44
CA ASN A 159 -3.26 22.78 -2.55
C ASN A 159 -3.39 21.28 -2.91
N MET A 160 -4.53 20.68 -2.63
CA MET A 160 -4.80 19.26 -2.91
C MET A 160 -4.94 18.94 -4.41
N ASN A 161 -5.13 19.94 -5.26
CA ASN A 161 -5.22 19.77 -6.72
C ASN A 161 -3.86 19.77 -7.41
N ARG A 162 -2.77 20.14 -6.69
CA ARG A 162 -1.42 20.05 -7.25
C ARG A 162 -1.02 18.61 -7.52
N HIS A 163 -0.12 18.41 -8.47
CA HIS A 163 0.40 17.09 -8.79
C HIS A 163 1.26 16.53 -7.64
N VAL A 164 1.12 15.23 -7.39
CA VAL A 164 1.82 14.51 -6.31
C VAL A 164 3.35 14.60 -6.46
N GLN A 165 3.85 14.73 -7.69
CA GLN A 165 5.27 14.92 -8.00
C GLN A 165 5.85 16.24 -7.46
N SER A 166 5.00 17.19 -7.03
CA SER A 166 5.46 18.39 -6.32
C SER A 166 6.07 18.09 -4.95
N VAL A 167 5.86 16.86 -4.43
CA VAL A 167 6.43 16.37 -3.18
C VAL A 167 7.61 15.45 -3.49
N SER A 168 8.80 15.75 -2.93
CA SER A 168 10.06 15.03 -3.23
C SER A 168 9.99 13.52 -3.01
N LEU A 169 9.18 13.06 -2.04
CA LEU A 169 8.96 11.63 -1.75
C LEU A 169 8.36 10.85 -2.94
N PHE A 170 7.64 11.54 -3.84
CA PHE A 170 6.95 10.92 -4.98
C PHE A 170 7.59 11.24 -6.32
N ARG A 171 8.89 11.58 -6.32
CA ARG A 171 9.66 11.90 -7.53
C ARG A 171 9.52 10.86 -8.63
N ASN A 172 9.50 9.57 -8.26
CA ASN A 172 9.45 8.45 -9.20
C ASN A 172 8.02 7.92 -9.43
N CYS A 173 6.99 8.68 -9.06
CA CYS A 173 5.61 8.29 -9.31
C CYS A 173 5.28 8.42 -10.81
N PRO A 174 4.90 7.34 -11.51
CA PRO A 174 4.60 7.38 -12.93
C PRO A 174 3.18 7.87 -13.23
N TYR A 175 2.37 8.09 -12.19
CA TYR A 175 0.96 8.44 -12.35
C TYR A 175 0.76 9.96 -12.24
N VAL A 176 0.00 10.52 -13.16
CA VAL A 176 -0.43 11.93 -13.09
C VAL A 176 -1.62 12.01 -12.11
N LEU A 177 -1.30 12.12 -10.83
CA LEU A 177 -2.28 12.20 -9.76
C LEU A 177 -2.18 13.54 -9.03
N SER A 178 -3.31 14.09 -8.61
CA SER A 178 -3.29 15.16 -7.62
C SER A 178 -3.01 14.62 -6.22
N VAL A 179 -2.57 15.47 -5.30
CA VAL A 179 -2.36 15.10 -3.89
C VAL A 179 -3.64 14.53 -3.29
N GLY A 180 -4.81 15.12 -3.59
CA GLY A 180 -6.11 14.59 -3.12
C GLY A 180 -6.43 13.21 -3.67
N GLN A 181 -6.16 12.98 -4.96
CA GLN A 181 -6.34 11.65 -5.58
C GLN A 181 -5.36 10.62 -5.00
N ALA A 182 -4.12 11.02 -4.71
CA ALA A 182 -3.13 10.14 -4.10
C ALA A 182 -3.54 9.72 -2.67
N ILE A 183 -4.10 10.63 -1.87
CA ILE A 183 -4.67 10.33 -0.55
C ILE A 183 -5.86 9.36 -0.68
N GLY A 184 -6.79 9.63 -1.62
CA GLY A 184 -7.93 8.74 -1.89
C GLY A 184 -7.49 7.34 -2.32
N LEU A 185 -6.49 7.24 -3.21
CA LEU A 185 -5.91 5.97 -3.64
C LEU A 185 -5.25 5.23 -2.48
N LEU A 186 -4.54 5.94 -1.58
CA LEU A 186 -3.96 5.34 -0.39
C LEU A 186 -5.01 4.69 0.51
N ILE A 187 -6.10 5.42 0.80
CA ILE A 187 -7.21 4.87 1.61
C ILE A 187 -7.80 3.63 0.92
N PHE A 188 -8.04 3.69 -0.39
CA PHE A 188 -8.56 2.57 -1.17
C PHE A 188 -7.64 1.34 -1.11
N LEU A 189 -6.32 1.54 -1.28
CA LEU A 189 -5.33 0.47 -1.16
C LEU A 189 -5.33 -0.15 0.24
N ARG A 190 -5.34 0.66 1.30
CA ARG A 190 -5.35 0.18 2.69
C ARG A 190 -6.63 -0.59 3.03
N VAL A 191 -7.78 -0.17 2.49
CA VAL A 191 -9.03 -0.94 2.60
C VAL A 191 -8.91 -2.28 1.87
N GLY A 192 -8.36 -2.30 0.66
CA GLY A 192 -8.11 -3.55 -0.07
C GLY A 192 -7.18 -4.52 0.67
N LEU A 193 -6.09 -3.98 1.24
CA LEU A 193 -5.18 -4.77 2.09
C LEU A 193 -5.84 -5.26 3.37
N SER A 194 -6.73 -4.48 3.96
CA SER A 194 -7.54 -4.89 5.11
C SER A 194 -8.45 -6.07 4.77
N LEU A 195 -9.11 -6.05 3.61
CA LEU A 195 -9.90 -7.19 3.13
C LEU A 195 -9.05 -8.45 2.94
N LEU A 196 -7.87 -8.30 2.33
CA LEU A 196 -6.92 -9.40 2.16
C LEU A 196 -6.50 -9.98 3.50
N THR A 197 -6.05 -9.15 4.42
CA THR A 197 -5.60 -9.55 5.76
C THR A 197 -6.72 -10.27 6.52
N GLY A 198 -7.93 -9.72 6.51
CA GLY A 198 -9.10 -10.34 7.15
C GLY A 198 -9.40 -11.73 6.60
N SER A 199 -9.32 -11.90 5.27
CA SER A 199 -9.54 -13.19 4.63
C SER A 199 -8.49 -14.23 5.04
N VAL A 200 -7.22 -13.83 5.06
CA VAL A 200 -6.10 -14.69 5.48
C VAL A 200 -6.22 -15.07 6.95
N LEU A 201 -6.53 -14.11 7.83
CA LEU A 201 -6.72 -14.37 9.26
C LEU A 201 -7.90 -15.30 9.52
N PHE A 202 -9.01 -15.13 8.81
CA PHE A 202 -10.18 -16.00 8.94
C PHE A 202 -9.85 -17.42 8.52
N MET A 203 -9.23 -17.60 7.36
CA MET A 203 -8.79 -18.92 6.89
C MET A 203 -7.81 -19.57 7.87
N ALA A 204 -6.78 -18.84 8.31
CA ALA A 204 -5.80 -19.34 9.29
C ALA A 204 -6.46 -19.77 10.61
N GLY A 205 -7.41 -18.96 11.10
CA GLY A 205 -8.16 -19.27 12.32
C GLY A 205 -9.06 -20.53 12.20
N MET A 206 -9.62 -20.77 11.01
CA MET A 206 -10.43 -21.97 10.76
C MET A 206 -9.64 -23.28 10.77
N LEU A 207 -8.37 -23.24 10.36
CA LEU A 207 -7.50 -24.42 10.29
C LEU A 207 -7.14 -24.99 11.67
N VAL A 208 -7.27 -24.19 12.74
CA VAL A 208 -6.79 -24.56 14.07
C VAL A 208 -7.94 -24.80 15.04
N LYS A 209 -7.84 -25.90 15.79
CA LYS A 209 -8.88 -26.29 16.77
C LYS A 209 -8.74 -25.62 18.13
N SER A 210 -7.53 -25.26 18.55
CA SER A 210 -7.28 -24.63 19.85
C SER A 210 -7.25 -23.11 19.75
N GLU A 211 -7.75 -22.40 20.75
CA GLU A 211 -7.75 -20.93 20.80
C GLU A 211 -6.34 -20.36 20.77
N THR A 212 -5.46 -20.88 21.61
CA THR A 212 -4.05 -20.44 21.67
C THR A 212 -3.33 -20.72 20.36
N GLY A 213 -3.54 -21.91 19.76
CA GLY A 213 -2.97 -22.26 18.47
C GLY A 213 -3.46 -21.34 17.34
N ALA A 214 -4.75 -20.99 17.35
CA ALA A 214 -5.30 -20.08 16.35
C ALA A 214 -4.69 -18.67 16.46
N PHE A 215 -4.53 -18.15 17.67
CA PHE A 215 -3.88 -16.87 17.88
C PHE A 215 -2.44 -16.86 17.34
N ILE A 216 -1.67 -17.92 17.63
CA ILE A 216 -0.29 -18.05 17.13
C ILE A 216 -0.29 -18.11 15.59
N VAL A 217 -1.13 -18.96 14.99
CA VAL A 217 -1.19 -19.14 13.52
C VAL A 217 -1.68 -17.87 12.81
N MET A 218 -2.52 -17.05 13.44
CA MET A 218 -2.92 -15.76 12.89
C MET A 218 -1.83 -14.71 13.01
N MET A 219 -1.13 -14.62 14.14
CA MET A 219 -0.16 -13.54 14.40
C MET A 219 1.22 -13.83 13.81
N LEU A 220 1.67 -15.09 13.79
CA LEU A 220 3.01 -15.46 13.34
C LEU A 220 3.29 -15.05 11.87
N PRO A 221 2.41 -15.32 10.88
CA PRO A 221 2.62 -14.87 9.51
C PRO A 221 2.76 -13.36 9.41
N MET A 222 1.93 -12.59 10.14
CA MET A 222 1.97 -11.14 10.12
C MET A 222 3.29 -10.59 10.68
N ILE A 223 3.79 -11.20 11.75
CA ILE A 223 5.11 -10.85 12.32
C ILE A 223 6.23 -11.19 11.33
N CYS A 224 6.15 -12.35 10.67
CA CYS A 224 7.13 -12.75 9.66
C CYS A 224 7.10 -11.81 8.43
N GLU A 225 5.92 -11.43 7.95
CA GLU A 225 5.78 -10.47 6.85
C GLU A 225 6.32 -9.08 7.20
N TYR A 226 6.04 -8.60 8.41
CA TYR A 226 6.58 -7.34 8.90
C TYR A 226 8.11 -7.39 9.01
N ALA A 227 8.65 -8.47 9.59
CA ALA A 227 10.09 -8.70 9.68
C ALA A 227 10.73 -8.78 8.28
N ALA A 228 10.10 -9.51 7.36
CA ALA A 228 10.55 -9.59 5.97
C ALA A 228 10.57 -8.22 5.29
N TYR A 229 9.55 -7.39 5.51
CA TYR A 229 9.51 -6.03 4.97
C TYR A 229 10.67 -5.16 5.45
N HIS A 230 11.02 -5.23 6.73
CA HIS A 230 12.06 -4.39 7.33
C HIS A 230 13.48 -4.93 7.13
N PHE A 231 13.68 -6.24 7.24
CA PHE A 231 15.01 -6.85 7.28
C PHE A 231 15.49 -7.40 5.94
N ILE A 232 14.61 -7.63 4.96
CA ILE A 232 15.06 -8.07 3.63
C ILE A 232 15.75 -6.90 2.93
N VAL A 233 17.05 -7.06 2.72
CA VAL A 233 17.85 -6.15 1.91
C VAL A 233 17.43 -6.25 0.45
N VAL A 234 17.24 -5.11 -0.21
CA VAL A 234 16.62 -5.00 -1.54
C VAL A 234 17.63 -5.36 -2.64
N THR A 235 18.11 -6.60 -2.67
CA THR A 235 19.04 -7.09 -3.71
C THR A 235 18.51 -8.37 -4.37
N GLY A 236 18.63 -8.44 -5.69
CA GLY A 236 18.32 -9.65 -6.48
C GLY A 236 16.87 -10.12 -6.40
N THR A 237 16.67 -11.43 -6.34
CA THR A 237 15.36 -12.10 -6.29
C THR A 237 14.54 -11.78 -5.03
N LEU A 238 15.20 -11.46 -3.92
CA LEU A 238 14.55 -11.07 -2.66
C LEU A 238 13.77 -9.75 -2.78
N ARG A 239 14.12 -8.91 -3.74
CA ARG A 239 13.37 -7.69 -4.06
C ARG A 239 11.92 -7.98 -4.47
N VAL A 240 11.69 -9.07 -5.18
CA VAL A 240 10.33 -9.50 -5.59
C VAL A 240 9.49 -9.81 -4.36
N CYS A 241 10.02 -10.57 -3.40
CA CYS A 241 9.34 -10.90 -2.15
C CYS A 241 8.95 -9.64 -1.36
N LYS A 242 9.85 -8.63 -1.32
CA LYS A 242 9.56 -7.36 -0.65
C LYS A 242 8.44 -6.57 -1.33
N ILE A 243 8.41 -6.56 -2.66
CA ILE A 243 7.41 -5.80 -3.43
C ILE A 243 6.03 -6.48 -3.39
N ILE A 244 5.97 -7.81 -3.31
CA ILE A 244 4.69 -8.54 -3.19
C ILE A 244 4.13 -8.48 -1.75
N ASN A 245 4.93 -8.06 -0.78
CA ASN A 245 4.50 -7.98 0.61
C ASN A 245 3.42 -6.89 0.82
N PRO A 246 2.28 -7.18 1.51
CA PRO A 246 1.23 -6.21 1.78
C PRO A 246 1.70 -4.96 2.52
N PHE A 247 2.68 -5.08 3.43
CA PHE A 247 3.26 -3.94 4.16
C PHE A 247 3.92 -2.91 3.23
N PHE A 248 4.45 -3.35 2.08
CA PHE A 248 5.01 -2.45 1.08
C PHE A 248 3.97 -1.48 0.52
N TYR A 249 2.73 -1.93 0.32
CA TYR A 249 1.64 -1.10 -0.21
C TYR A 249 0.89 -0.32 0.87
N TRP A 250 1.11 -0.65 2.14
CA TRP A 250 0.65 0.19 3.24
C TRP A 250 1.49 1.46 3.38
N ASP A 251 2.78 1.38 3.04
CA ASP A 251 3.68 2.54 2.98
C ASP A 251 3.44 3.33 1.69
N MET A 252 2.88 4.54 1.82
CA MET A 252 2.58 5.40 0.67
C MET A 252 3.83 5.75 -0.15
N ARG A 253 5.01 5.89 0.49
CA ARG A 253 6.29 6.18 -0.19
C ARG A 253 6.68 5.04 -1.11
N GLN A 254 6.49 3.80 -0.67
CA GLN A 254 6.81 2.61 -1.46
C GLN A 254 5.76 2.35 -2.55
N ALA A 255 4.48 2.49 -2.20
CA ALA A 255 3.38 2.26 -3.12
C ALA A 255 3.42 3.22 -4.32
N LEU A 256 3.57 4.53 -4.07
CA LEU A 256 3.54 5.57 -5.08
C LEU A 256 4.92 6.09 -5.49
N GLY A 257 5.87 6.18 -4.55
CA GLY A 257 7.19 6.80 -4.78
C GLY A 257 8.24 5.89 -5.39
N SER A 258 7.99 4.58 -5.54
CA SER A 258 8.93 3.67 -6.19
C SER A 258 8.40 3.20 -7.55
N TYR A 259 9.29 3.18 -8.56
CA TYR A 259 8.99 2.67 -9.90
C TYR A 259 9.80 1.41 -10.17
N VAL A 260 9.12 0.29 -10.44
CA VAL A 260 9.76 -1.00 -10.72
C VAL A 260 8.90 -1.77 -11.71
N ASN A 261 9.52 -2.32 -12.75
CA ASN A 261 8.91 -3.25 -13.67
C ASN A 261 9.51 -4.64 -13.49
N PHE A 262 8.68 -5.65 -13.60
CA PHE A 262 9.06 -7.06 -13.56
C PHE A 262 9.11 -7.65 -14.96
N ASN A 263 10.05 -8.58 -15.15
CA ASN A 263 10.08 -9.40 -16.37
C ASN A 263 9.09 -10.55 -16.22
N PHE A 264 8.05 -10.54 -17.03
CA PHE A 264 7.11 -11.65 -17.11
C PHE A 264 7.08 -12.16 -18.59
N TRP A 265 7.79 -13.25 -18.83
CA TRP A 265 7.96 -13.84 -20.15
C TRP A 265 8.41 -12.86 -21.25
N GLY A 266 9.36 -12.02 -20.94
CA GLY A 266 9.89 -11.03 -21.89
C GLY A 266 9.14 -9.70 -21.95
N HIS A 267 8.04 -9.55 -21.21
CA HIS A 267 7.26 -8.32 -21.11
C HIS A 267 7.52 -7.58 -19.80
N ALA A 268 7.54 -6.26 -19.86
CA ALA A 268 7.68 -5.41 -18.69
C ALA A 268 6.31 -5.11 -18.04
N ILE A 269 6.04 -5.72 -16.89
CA ILE A 269 4.81 -5.50 -16.12
C ILE A 269 5.13 -4.65 -14.89
N GLY A 270 4.32 -3.61 -14.66
CA GLY A 270 4.50 -2.72 -13.51
C GLY A 270 4.26 -3.44 -12.17
N LYS A 271 4.98 -3.02 -11.13
CA LYS A 271 4.87 -3.62 -9.79
C LYS A 271 3.43 -3.63 -9.24
N ASN A 272 2.66 -2.56 -9.50
CA ASN A 272 1.30 -2.44 -8.98
C ASN A 272 0.34 -3.41 -9.69
N GLU A 273 0.53 -3.65 -10.98
CA GLU A 273 -0.22 -4.62 -11.77
C GLU A 273 0.01 -6.05 -11.26
N VAL A 274 1.27 -6.40 -10.98
CA VAL A 274 1.64 -7.71 -10.42
C VAL A 274 1.06 -7.88 -9.01
N ALA A 275 1.20 -6.87 -8.15
CA ALA A 275 0.70 -6.96 -6.78
C ALA A 275 -0.82 -7.09 -6.71
N VAL A 276 -1.56 -6.29 -7.48
CA VAL A 276 -3.03 -6.38 -7.53
C VAL A 276 -3.46 -7.77 -7.98
N SER A 277 -2.81 -8.33 -9.01
CA SER A 277 -3.12 -9.68 -9.50
C SER A 277 -2.88 -10.75 -8.42
N VAL A 278 -1.73 -10.70 -7.74
CA VAL A 278 -1.39 -11.64 -6.65
C VAL A 278 -2.36 -11.50 -5.49
N PHE A 279 -2.64 -10.29 -5.03
CA PHE A 279 -3.55 -10.05 -3.91
C PHE A 279 -4.98 -10.50 -4.21
N LEU A 280 -5.44 -10.29 -5.44
CA LEU A 280 -6.76 -10.73 -5.87
C LEU A 280 -6.87 -12.26 -5.91
N ILE A 281 -5.82 -12.95 -6.38
CA ILE A 281 -5.76 -14.42 -6.37
C ILE A 281 -5.81 -14.94 -4.93
N ILE A 282 -4.99 -14.40 -4.03
CA ILE A 282 -4.97 -14.80 -2.62
C ILE A 282 -6.35 -14.56 -1.98
N TYR A 283 -6.96 -13.40 -2.21
CA TYR A 283 -8.28 -13.07 -1.69
C TYR A 283 -9.34 -14.06 -2.15
N VAL A 284 -9.40 -14.36 -3.45
CA VAL A 284 -10.35 -15.31 -4.02
C VAL A 284 -10.15 -16.72 -3.44
N VAL A 285 -8.91 -17.18 -3.35
CA VAL A 285 -8.58 -18.50 -2.77
C VAL A 285 -9.02 -18.56 -1.30
N CYS A 286 -8.71 -17.55 -0.50
CA CYS A 286 -9.10 -17.50 0.91
C CYS A 286 -10.63 -17.47 1.09
N CYS A 287 -11.35 -16.71 0.26
CA CYS A 287 -12.82 -16.66 0.33
C CYS A 287 -13.49 -17.96 -0.16
N ALA A 288 -12.89 -18.65 -1.13
CA ALA A 288 -13.43 -19.91 -1.66
C ALA A 288 -13.15 -21.12 -0.73
N SER A 289 -12.09 -21.04 0.08
CA SER A 289 -11.68 -22.11 0.99
C SER A 289 -12.35 -22.04 2.38
N GLY A 290 -12.95 -20.92 2.73
CA GLY A 290 -13.70 -20.70 3.99
C GLY A 290 -15.17 -20.97 3.83
#